data_f67a4895235997863013642ac9a34937
#
_entry.id   f67a4895235997863013642ac9a34937
#
_cell.length_a   1.000
_cell.length_b   1.000
_cell.length_c   1.000
_cell.angle_alpha   90.00
_cell.angle_beta   90.00
_cell.angle_gamma   90.00
#
_symmetry.space_group_name_H-M   'P 1'
#
loop_
_entity.id
_entity.type
_entity.pdbx_description
1 polymer ?
#
loop_
_entity_poly.entity_id
_entity_poly.type
_entity_poly.pdbx_seq_one_letter_code
_entity_poly.pdbx_strand_id
1 'polypeptide(L)' 'YIEAKGHLDKADRVKMALVKQQHKDLDIRFVFMNARNKIYKGSRTTYADWCNKHDFRWAEKSIPTEWFKNG' A
#
# COMPACT_ATOMS: atom_id res chain seq x y z
N TYR A 1 -9.00 -1.50 -6.96
CA TYR A 1 -8.62 -2.62 -6.09
C TYR A 1 -8.08 -2.09 -4.76
N ILE A 2 -8.70 -2.52 -3.69
CA ILE A 2 -8.33 -2.07 -2.34
C ILE A 2 -7.87 -3.28 -1.54
N GLU A 3 -6.67 -3.17 -0.97
CA GLU A 3 -6.08 -4.21 -0.14
C GLU A 3 -6.00 -3.71 1.29
N ALA A 4 -6.77 -4.32 2.19
CA ALA A 4 -6.75 -3.96 3.61
C ALA A 4 -5.79 -4.90 4.34
N LYS A 5 -4.65 -4.39 4.75
CA LYS A 5 -3.64 -5.20 5.43
C LYS A 5 -3.10 -4.49 6.66
N GLY A 6 -2.85 -5.28 7.71
CA GLY A 6 -2.16 -4.76 8.88
C GLY A 6 -0.69 -4.49 8.58
N HIS A 7 -0.09 -5.33 7.75
CA HIS A 7 1.29 -5.18 7.33
C HIS A 7 1.52 -5.93 6.02
N LEU A 8 2.61 -5.59 5.36
CA LEU A 8 3.07 -6.27 4.16
C LEU A 8 4.43 -6.90 4.45
N ASP A 9 4.52 -8.22 4.34
CA ASP A 9 5.82 -8.88 4.48
C ASP A 9 6.62 -8.74 3.19
N LYS A 10 7.85 -9.27 3.18
CA LYS A 10 8.73 -9.15 2.03
C LYS A 10 8.10 -9.77 0.77
N ALA A 11 7.49 -10.93 0.92
CA ALA A 11 6.86 -11.61 -0.22
C ALA A 11 5.71 -10.80 -0.80
N ASP A 12 4.89 -10.20 0.07
CA ASP A 12 3.79 -9.35 -0.36
C ASP A 12 4.31 -8.12 -1.10
N ARG A 13 5.37 -7.49 -0.58
CA ARG A 13 5.94 -6.30 -1.21
C ARG A 13 6.49 -6.60 -2.60
N VAL A 14 7.21 -7.70 -2.74
CA VAL A 14 7.76 -8.11 -4.03
C VAL A 14 6.63 -8.40 -5.02
N LYS A 15 5.62 -9.14 -4.58
CA LYS A 15 4.47 -9.48 -5.41
C LYS A 15 3.75 -8.23 -5.90
N MET A 16 3.45 -7.30 -5.00
CA MET A 16 2.70 -6.10 -5.38
C MET A 16 3.52 -5.18 -6.29
N ALA A 17 4.82 -5.09 -6.06
CA ALA A 17 5.69 -4.31 -6.95
C ALA A 17 5.69 -4.90 -8.37
N LEU A 18 5.71 -6.22 -8.49
CA LEU A 18 5.65 -6.89 -9.79
C LEU A 18 4.30 -6.67 -10.47
N VAL A 19 3.21 -6.77 -9.70
CA VAL A 19 1.87 -6.52 -10.24
C VAL A 19 1.77 -5.10 -10.78
N LYS A 20 2.29 -4.13 -10.05
CA LYS A 20 2.27 -2.73 -10.47
C LYS A 20 3.09 -2.54 -11.74
N GLN A 21 4.23 -3.21 -11.83
CA GLN A 21 5.09 -3.11 -13.01
C GLN A 21 4.43 -3.72 -14.25
N GLN A 22 3.73 -4.83 -14.09
CA GLN A 22 3.07 -5.53 -15.19
C GLN A 22 1.75 -4.88 -15.59
N HIS A 23 1.07 -4.25 -14.63
CA HIS A 23 -0.25 -3.65 -14.83
C HIS A 23 -0.24 -2.21 -14.34
N LYS A 24 0.47 -1.35 -15.07
CA LYS A 24 0.68 0.04 -14.65
C LYS A 24 -0.61 0.85 -14.54
N ASP A 25 -1.63 0.46 -15.26
CA ASP A 25 -2.94 1.13 -15.23
C ASP A 25 -3.85 0.61 -14.13
N LEU A 26 -3.43 -0.42 -13.41
CA LEU A 26 -4.23 -0.98 -12.32
C LEU A 26 -4.12 -0.09 -11.09
N ASP A 27 -5.25 0.41 -10.62
CA ASP A 27 -5.32 1.26 -9.44
C ASP A 27 -5.37 0.40 -8.18
N ILE A 28 -4.22 0.23 -7.54
CA ILE A 28 -4.10 -0.54 -6.31
C ILE A 28 -3.97 0.42 -5.15
N ARG A 29 -4.79 0.23 -4.12
CA ARG A 29 -4.80 1.06 -2.93
C ARG A 29 -4.70 0.19 -1.70
N PHE A 30 -3.96 0.66 -0.72
CA PHE A 30 -3.74 -0.07 0.54
C PHE A 30 -4.37 0.67 1.71
N VAL A 31 -4.89 -0.09 2.66
CA VAL A 31 -5.33 0.44 3.94
C VAL A 31 -4.53 -0.25 5.03
N PHE A 32 -3.80 0.50 5.82
CA PHE A 32 -2.99 -0.01 6.91
C PHE A 32 -3.57 0.41 8.25
N MET A 33 -3.42 -0.44 9.25
CA MET A 33 -3.75 -0.03 10.62
C MET A 33 -2.79 1.03 11.13
N ASN A 34 -1.53 0.93 10.74
CA ASN A 34 -0.52 1.92 11.09
C ASN A 34 0.49 2.03 9.94
N ALA A 35 0.28 3.00 9.07
CA ALA A 35 1.14 3.22 7.91
C ALA A 35 2.54 3.71 8.28
N ARG A 36 2.74 4.16 9.51
CA ARG A 36 4.05 4.61 10.00
C ARG A 36 4.92 3.46 10.47
N ASN A 37 4.38 2.24 10.58
CA ASN A 37 5.20 1.08 10.89
C ASN A 37 6.23 0.86 9.79
N LYS A 38 7.41 0.46 10.20
CA LYS A 38 8.48 0.15 9.27
C LYS A 38 8.18 -1.14 8.54
N ILE A 39 8.65 -1.25 7.31
CA ILE A 39 8.38 -2.42 6.47
C ILE A 39 9.05 -3.68 6.98
N TYR A 40 10.12 -3.54 7.78
CA TYR A 40 10.74 -4.65 8.51
C TYR A 40 11.55 -4.07 9.65
N LYS A 41 11.92 -4.93 10.59
CA LYS A 41 12.73 -4.51 11.75
C LYS A 41 14.07 -3.95 11.28
N GLY A 42 14.37 -2.75 11.75
CA GLY A 42 15.61 -2.09 11.38
C GLY A 42 15.54 -1.26 10.11
N SER A 43 14.41 -1.30 9.40
CA SER A 43 14.22 -0.47 8.21
C SER A 43 13.98 0.99 8.60
N ARG A 44 14.42 1.89 7.74
CA ARG A 44 14.08 3.31 7.84
C ARG A 44 12.84 3.64 7.01
N THR A 45 12.36 2.71 6.22
CA THR A 45 11.23 2.89 5.33
C THR A 45 9.96 2.39 6.00
N THR A 46 8.93 3.24 6.06
CA THR A 46 7.62 2.86 6.56
C THR A 46 6.76 2.34 5.41
N TYR A 47 5.59 1.78 5.74
CA TYR A 47 4.64 1.36 4.70
C TYR A 47 4.20 2.54 3.84
N ALA A 48 3.98 3.70 4.46
CA ALA A 48 3.62 4.91 3.72
C ALA A 48 4.72 5.29 2.72
N ASP A 49 5.98 5.28 3.17
CA ASP A 49 7.11 5.58 2.32
C ASP A 49 7.21 4.60 1.16
N TRP A 50 7.02 3.32 1.45
CA TRP A 50 7.08 2.28 0.44
C TRP A 50 5.99 2.48 -0.62
N CYS A 51 4.77 2.80 -0.20
CA CYS A 51 3.67 3.05 -1.13
C CYS A 51 3.96 4.28 -2.00
N ASN A 52 4.46 5.35 -1.39
CA ASN A 52 4.79 6.57 -2.13
C ASN A 52 5.89 6.31 -3.16
N LYS A 53 6.89 5.52 -2.79
CA LYS A 53 8.00 5.18 -3.68
C LYS A 53 7.51 4.38 -4.90
N HIS A 54 6.54 3.50 -4.71
CA HIS A 54 6.01 2.65 -5.77
C HIS A 54 4.73 3.18 -6.39
N ASP A 55 4.35 4.41 -6.04
CA ASP A 55 3.19 5.07 -6.61
C ASP A 55 1.87 4.36 -6.31
N PHE A 56 1.77 3.80 -5.11
CA PHE A 56 0.52 3.25 -4.59
C PHE A 56 -0.19 4.29 -3.75
N ARG A 57 -1.50 4.32 -3.82
CA ARG A 57 -2.32 5.10 -2.90
C ARG A 57 -2.51 4.32 -1.62
N TRP A 58 -2.61 5.02 -0.50
CA TRP A 58 -2.78 4.37 0.79
C TRP A 58 -3.61 5.23 1.72
N ALA A 59 -4.20 4.58 2.72
CA ALA A 59 -4.91 5.23 3.81
C ALA A 59 -4.57 4.51 5.10
N GLU A 60 -4.88 5.16 6.23
CA GLU A 60 -4.60 4.61 7.54
C GLU A 60 -5.89 4.42 8.32
N LYS A 61 -6.01 3.26 8.95
CA LYS A 61 -7.11 2.87 9.83
C LYS A 61 -8.44 2.55 9.16
N SER A 62 -8.85 3.30 8.17
CA SER A 62 -10.12 3.04 7.50
C SER A 62 -10.05 3.46 6.04
N ILE A 63 -10.97 2.91 5.26
CA ILE A 63 -11.09 3.26 3.85
C ILE A 63 -11.72 4.65 3.74
N PRO A 64 -11.06 5.61 3.09
CA PRO A 64 -11.63 6.95 2.92
C PRO A 64 -12.98 6.87 2.19
N THR A 65 -13.93 7.63 2.67
CA THR A 65 -15.28 7.67 2.07
C THR A 65 -15.21 8.03 0.60
N GLU A 66 -14.32 8.92 0.23
CA GLU A 66 -14.15 9.38 -1.15
C GLU A 66 -13.74 8.26 -2.11
N TRP A 67 -13.17 7.17 -1.59
CA TRP A 67 -12.80 6.02 -2.43
C TRP A 67 -14.02 5.23 -2.88
N PHE A 68 -15.15 5.39 -2.23
CA PHE A 68 -16.40 4.76 -2.62
C PHE A 68 -17.19 5.59 -3.63
N LYS A 69 -16.80 6.82 -3.83
CA LYS A 69 -17.44 7.68 -4.82
C LYS A 69 -16.74 7.46 -6.15
N ASN A 70 -17.51 6.98 -7.10
CA ASN A 70 -16.99 6.86 -8.44
C ASN A 70 -17.00 8.24 -9.08
N GLY A 71 -15.83 8.80 -9.10
CA GLY A 71 -15.69 10.06 -9.77
C GLY A 71 -15.97 9.89 -11.24
#